data_14573dee03ad447dd2c4d74594f729a5
#
_entry.id   14573dee03ad447dd2c4d74594f729a5
#
_cell.length_a   1.000
_cell.length_b   1.000
_cell.length_c   1.000
_cell.angle_alpha   90.00
_cell.angle_beta   90.00
_cell.angle_gamma   90.00
#
_symmetry.space_group_name_H-M   'P 1'
#
loop_
_entity.id
_entity.type
_entity.pdbx_description
1 polymer ?
#
loop_
_entity_poly.entity_id
_entity_poly.type
_entity_poly.pdbx_seq_one_letter_code
_entity_poly.pdbx_strand_id
1 'polypeptide(L)'
;MESNPIRAVVLCVDDDEALLCLLQTALMTNGYAVLVASDGREALTLMSGRRLDAIVLDYSMPGMNGGEVVLEVKHTRPETPIILFSGSQDIPPSTVAQVDALVRKGEGLRPLLAVLTRVLQGSGKKQAAVRRFPRFPAQLPFAVTVDRAGELAMLQGVSTDFGEGGIGGIIDGDLKPGEYVLLMISDSRLQTQLEPRAQVRYRKDKNYGFEFFDVSPMEQADVRQLCGRLMSE
;
A
#
# COMPACT_ATOMS: atom_id res chain seq x y z
N MET A 1 -16.23 -15.65 -11.40
CA MET A 1 -16.10 -14.73 -10.25
C MET A 1 -15.33 -13.53 -10.79
N GLU A 2 -15.98 -12.37 -10.91
CA GLU A 2 -15.30 -11.15 -11.34
C GLU A 2 -14.29 -10.78 -10.26
N SER A 3 -13.01 -10.73 -10.59
CA SER A 3 -11.97 -10.22 -9.73
C SER A 3 -12.19 -8.71 -9.54
N ASN A 4 -12.83 -8.35 -8.43
CA ASN A 4 -12.98 -6.95 -8.07
C ASN A 4 -11.56 -6.34 -7.89
N PRO A 5 -11.20 -5.25 -8.58
CA PRO A 5 -9.87 -4.67 -8.46
C PRO A 5 -9.58 -4.32 -7.01
N ILE A 6 -8.38 -4.69 -6.52
CA ILE A 6 -7.95 -4.39 -5.15
C ILE A 6 -8.01 -2.86 -4.95
N ARG A 7 -8.82 -2.41 -3.99
CA ARG A 7 -9.08 -0.97 -3.76
C ARG A 7 -7.94 -0.27 -3.04
N ALA A 8 -7.31 -0.95 -2.08
CA ALA A 8 -6.23 -0.41 -1.25
C ALA A 8 -5.59 -1.53 -0.42
N VAL A 9 -4.40 -1.28 0.12
CA VAL A 9 -3.70 -2.17 1.06
C VAL A 9 -3.94 -1.67 2.48
N VAL A 10 -4.57 -2.49 3.31
CA VAL A 10 -4.93 -2.17 4.70
C VAL A 10 -4.17 -3.09 5.64
N LEU A 11 -3.51 -2.52 6.65
CA LEU A 11 -2.93 -3.28 7.75
C LEU A 11 -3.94 -3.32 8.90
N CYS A 12 -4.33 -4.52 9.34
CA CYS A 12 -5.15 -4.74 10.53
C CYS A 12 -4.25 -5.21 11.67
N VAL A 13 -4.35 -4.54 12.82
CA VAL A 13 -3.53 -4.79 14.00
C VAL A 13 -4.43 -5.00 15.20
N ASP A 14 -4.40 -6.20 15.78
CA ASP A 14 -5.25 -6.58 16.92
C ASP A 14 -4.65 -7.83 17.57
N ASP A 15 -4.73 -7.98 18.89
CA ASP A 15 -4.25 -9.17 19.58
C ASP A 15 -5.28 -10.33 19.58
N ASP A 16 -6.51 -10.06 19.13
CA ASP A 16 -7.54 -11.06 18.92
C ASP A 16 -7.44 -11.67 17.51
N GLU A 17 -6.83 -12.84 17.39
CA GLU A 17 -6.68 -13.57 16.12
C GLU A 17 -8.02 -13.88 15.44
N ALA A 18 -9.09 -14.14 16.20
CA ALA A 18 -10.40 -14.40 15.63
C ALA A 18 -10.97 -13.13 14.97
N LEU A 19 -10.77 -11.99 15.60
CA LEU A 19 -11.15 -10.70 15.03
C LEU A 19 -10.29 -10.34 13.80
N LEU A 20 -8.99 -10.62 13.84
CA LEU A 20 -8.12 -10.42 12.66
C LEU A 20 -8.59 -11.26 11.47
N CYS A 21 -8.94 -12.53 11.68
CA CYS A 21 -9.48 -13.40 10.63
C CYS A 21 -10.81 -12.85 10.06
N LEU A 22 -11.68 -12.36 10.93
CA LEU A 22 -12.95 -11.74 10.53
C LEU A 22 -12.73 -10.44 9.74
N LEU A 23 -11.83 -9.56 10.21
CA LEU A 23 -11.45 -8.32 9.51
C LEU A 23 -10.85 -8.62 8.14
N GLN A 24 -9.91 -9.56 8.08
CA GLN A 24 -9.28 -9.98 6.84
C GLN A 24 -10.33 -10.46 5.83
N THR A 25 -11.21 -11.38 6.23
CA THR A 25 -12.27 -11.90 5.37
C THR A 25 -13.21 -10.80 4.89
N ALA A 26 -13.68 -9.96 5.81
CA ALA A 26 -14.61 -8.88 5.47
C ALA A 26 -14.00 -7.84 4.53
N LEU A 27 -12.76 -7.43 4.78
CA LEU A 27 -12.08 -6.44 3.95
C LEU A 27 -11.71 -7.00 2.58
N MET A 28 -11.21 -8.25 2.50
CA MET A 28 -10.92 -8.91 1.23
C MET A 28 -12.17 -9.07 0.37
N THR A 29 -13.31 -9.44 0.97
CA THR A 29 -14.60 -9.51 0.27
C THR A 29 -15.05 -8.15 -0.28
N ASN A 30 -14.62 -7.05 0.35
CA ASN A 30 -14.87 -5.69 -0.12
C ASN A 30 -13.77 -5.16 -1.07
N GLY A 31 -12.85 -6.02 -1.53
CA GLY A 31 -11.84 -5.70 -2.53
C GLY A 31 -10.59 -5.01 -1.99
N TYR A 32 -10.29 -5.13 -0.70
CA TYR A 32 -9.04 -4.64 -0.10
C TYR A 32 -7.98 -5.76 -0.07
N ALA A 33 -6.72 -5.43 -0.26
CA ALA A 33 -5.62 -6.28 0.14
C ALA A 33 -5.38 -6.08 1.65
N VAL A 34 -5.20 -7.16 2.40
CA VAL A 34 -5.12 -7.08 3.86
C VAL A 34 -3.85 -7.74 4.36
N LEU A 35 -3.09 -6.99 5.16
CA LEU A 35 -2.04 -7.50 6.02
C LEU A 35 -2.58 -7.56 7.44
N VAL A 36 -2.13 -8.52 8.22
CA VAL A 36 -2.51 -8.67 9.62
C VAL A 36 -1.28 -8.70 10.51
N ALA A 37 -1.38 -8.12 11.68
CA ALA A 37 -0.39 -8.17 12.73
C ALA A 37 -1.09 -8.42 14.06
N SER A 38 -0.53 -9.30 14.88
CA SER A 38 -1.07 -9.67 16.20
C SER A 38 -0.58 -8.77 17.33
N ASP A 39 0.40 -7.91 17.06
CA ASP A 39 0.92 -6.93 18.02
C ASP A 39 1.53 -5.70 17.33
N GLY A 40 1.82 -4.66 18.12
CA GLY A 40 2.37 -3.41 17.63
C GLY A 40 3.76 -3.52 17.01
N ARG A 41 4.62 -4.42 17.49
CA ARG A 41 5.98 -4.61 16.95
C ARG A 41 5.94 -5.31 15.59
N GLU A 42 5.10 -6.32 15.47
CA GLU A 42 4.85 -6.98 14.19
C GLU A 42 4.29 -5.99 13.18
N ALA A 43 3.34 -5.13 13.60
CA ALA A 43 2.79 -4.07 12.76
C ALA A 43 3.88 -3.15 12.20
N LEU A 44 4.77 -2.64 13.06
CA LEU A 44 5.87 -1.77 12.64
C LEU A 44 6.85 -2.50 11.71
N THR A 45 7.09 -3.79 11.95
CA THR A 45 7.94 -4.62 11.08
C THR A 45 7.31 -4.79 9.70
N LEU A 46 6.02 -5.12 9.64
CA LEU A 46 5.28 -5.27 8.38
C LEU A 46 5.20 -3.96 7.59
N MET A 47 5.18 -2.83 8.29
CA MET A 47 5.20 -1.52 7.66
C MET A 47 6.53 -1.19 7.00
N SER A 48 7.64 -1.77 7.48
CA SER A 48 8.97 -1.50 6.94
C SER A 48 9.05 -2.01 5.50
N GLY A 49 9.28 -1.07 4.55
CA GLY A 49 9.42 -1.37 3.13
C GLY A 49 8.14 -1.60 2.34
N ARG A 50 6.98 -1.69 2.99
CA ARG A 50 5.68 -1.89 2.33
C ARG A 50 4.87 -0.60 2.29
N ARG A 51 4.14 -0.40 1.22
CA ARG A 51 3.12 0.64 1.18
C ARG A 51 1.86 0.16 1.88
N LEU A 52 1.29 1.05 2.68
CA LEU A 52 -0.03 0.89 3.26
C LEU A 52 -0.88 2.10 2.90
N ASP A 53 -2.12 1.85 2.56
CA ASP A 53 -3.09 2.91 2.25
C ASP A 53 -3.90 3.29 3.48
N ALA A 54 -4.05 2.39 4.47
CA ALA A 54 -4.62 2.66 5.78
C ALA A 54 -4.19 1.61 6.81
N ILE A 55 -4.34 1.97 8.09
CA ILE A 55 -4.15 1.07 9.23
C ILE A 55 -5.46 1.04 10.03
N VAL A 56 -5.96 -0.17 10.31
CA VAL A 56 -7.01 -0.45 11.29
C VAL A 56 -6.32 -1.01 12.52
N LEU A 57 -6.43 -0.33 13.63
CA LEU A 57 -5.58 -0.55 14.81
C LEU A 57 -6.42 -0.67 16.07
N ASP A 58 -6.25 -1.75 16.83
CA ASP A 58 -6.74 -1.77 18.21
C ASP A 58 -5.88 -0.90 19.12
N TYR A 59 -6.52 -0.33 20.13
CA TYR A 59 -5.84 0.46 21.15
C TYR A 59 -5.27 -0.42 22.26
N SER A 60 -6.00 -1.45 22.67
CA SER A 60 -5.71 -2.27 23.87
C SER A 60 -5.02 -3.56 23.51
N MET A 61 -3.73 -3.53 23.27
CA MET A 61 -2.92 -4.71 22.98
C MET A 61 -1.84 -4.91 24.03
N PRO A 62 -1.44 -6.17 24.35
CA PRO A 62 -0.32 -6.46 25.23
C PRO A 62 1.01 -5.93 24.69
N GLY A 63 1.90 -5.49 25.58
CA GLY A 63 3.22 -5.01 25.21
C GLY A 63 3.17 -3.58 24.63
N MET A 64 3.16 -3.44 23.32
CA MET A 64 3.04 -2.14 22.65
C MET A 64 1.56 -1.84 22.37
N ASN A 65 1.01 -0.85 23.06
CA ASN A 65 -0.38 -0.45 22.88
C ASN A 65 -0.59 0.39 21.59
N GLY A 66 -1.85 0.54 21.18
CA GLY A 66 -2.18 1.26 19.95
C GLY A 66 -1.74 2.73 19.95
N GLY A 67 -1.67 3.38 21.12
CA GLY A 67 -1.18 4.76 21.23
C GLY A 67 0.31 4.88 20.86
N GLU A 68 1.13 3.93 21.29
CA GLU A 68 2.56 3.86 20.94
C GLU A 68 2.74 3.60 19.44
N VAL A 69 1.92 2.71 18.87
CA VAL A 69 1.92 2.47 17.42
C VAL A 69 1.52 3.73 16.65
N VAL A 70 0.50 4.47 17.10
CA VAL A 70 0.09 5.76 16.49
C VAL A 70 1.24 6.74 16.45
N LEU A 71 1.97 6.92 17.57
CA LEU A 71 3.10 7.83 17.64
C LEU A 71 4.20 7.46 16.64
N GLU A 72 4.57 6.18 16.58
CA GLU A 72 5.62 5.71 15.68
C GLU A 72 5.19 5.82 14.19
N VAL A 73 3.94 5.50 13.89
CA VAL A 73 3.40 5.68 12.54
C VAL A 73 3.38 7.16 12.14
N LYS A 74 2.93 8.05 13.01
CA LYS A 74 2.89 9.49 12.69
C LYS A 74 4.28 10.10 12.58
N HIS A 75 5.27 9.54 13.28
CA HIS A 75 6.67 9.94 13.14
C HIS A 75 7.27 9.49 11.81
N THR A 76 7.06 8.23 11.43
CA THR A 76 7.71 7.63 10.24
C THR A 76 6.88 7.76 8.96
N ARG A 77 5.55 7.83 9.09
CA ARG A 77 4.56 7.85 7.99
C ARG A 77 3.37 8.76 8.29
N PRO A 78 3.57 10.07 8.46
CA PRO A 78 2.53 11.01 8.92
C PRO A 78 1.27 11.02 8.03
N GLU A 79 1.42 10.71 6.75
CA GLU A 79 0.32 10.71 5.78
C GLU A 79 -0.49 9.40 5.75
N THR A 80 -0.01 8.32 6.43
CA THR A 80 -0.76 7.06 6.46
C THR A 80 -1.96 7.21 7.39
N PRO A 81 -3.19 7.03 6.88
CA PRO A 81 -4.37 7.13 7.70
C PRO A 81 -4.44 6.02 8.73
N ILE A 82 -4.85 6.38 9.94
CA ILE A 82 -5.06 5.44 11.04
C ILE A 82 -6.52 5.49 11.49
N ILE A 83 -7.18 4.34 11.52
CA ILE A 83 -8.49 4.16 12.07
C ILE A 83 -8.34 3.32 13.33
N LEU A 84 -8.60 3.90 14.50
CA LEU A 84 -8.73 3.10 15.72
C LEU A 84 -10.03 2.30 15.65
N PHE A 85 -9.93 0.99 15.83
CA PHE A 85 -11.07 0.07 15.95
C PHE A 85 -10.98 -0.63 17.28
N SER A 86 -11.57 -0.05 18.33
CA SER A 86 -11.32 -0.49 19.70
C SER A 86 -12.58 -0.57 20.55
N GLY A 87 -12.56 -1.54 21.48
CA GLY A 87 -13.56 -1.67 22.54
C GLY A 87 -13.26 -0.82 23.78
N SER A 88 -12.04 -0.28 23.91
CA SER A 88 -11.64 0.52 25.06
C SER A 88 -12.38 1.85 25.14
N GLN A 89 -12.80 2.21 26.35
CA GLN A 89 -13.42 3.52 26.63
C GLN A 89 -12.38 4.58 27.05
N ASP A 90 -11.21 4.13 27.51
CA ASP A 90 -10.18 4.98 28.10
C ASP A 90 -9.05 5.28 27.10
N ILE A 91 -9.40 5.72 25.90
CA ILE A 91 -8.41 6.17 24.91
C ILE A 91 -8.10 7.63 25.17
N PRO A 92 -6.81 8.03 25.41
CA PRO A 92 -6.45 9.40 25.65
C PRO A 92 -6.88 10.34 24.52
N PRO A 93 -7.40 11.53 24.83
CA PRO A 93 -7.78 12.51 23.81
C PRO A 93 -6.62 12.89 22.87
N SER A 94 -5.39 12.87 23.38
CA SER A 94 -4.18 13.11 22.60
C SER A 94 -3.95 12.06 21.51
N THR A 95 -4.29 10.80 21.77
CA THR A 95 -4.23 9.72 20.78
C THR A 95 -5.35 9.88 19.74
N VAL A 96 -6.58 10.16 20.20
CA VAL A 96 -7.73 10.37 19.30
C VAL A 96 -7.49 11.54 18.35
N ALA A 97 -6.82 12.61 18.81
CA ALA A 97 -6.49 13.76 17.97
C ALA A 97 -5.47 13.46 16.85
N GLN A 98 -4.72 12.36 16.94
CA GLN A 98 -3.69 11.97 15.97
C GLN A 98 -4.16 10.97 14.94
N VAL A 99 -5.37 10.41 15.11
CA VAL A 99 -5.93 9.41 14.18
C VAL A 99 -7.00 10.03 13.28
N ASP A 100 -7.25 9.39 12.16
CA ASP A 100 -8.18 9.90 11.16
C ASP A 100 -9.63 9.52 11.49
N ALA A 101 -9.83 8.48 12.31
CA ALA A 101 -11.12 8.09 12.84
C ALA A 101 -11.01 7.15 14.05
N LEU A 102 -12.09 7.10 14.83
CA LEU A 102 -12.32 6.12 15.90
C LEU A 102 -13.64 5.42 15.62
N VAL A 103 -13.61 4.08 15.60
CA VAL A 103 -14.79 3.21 15.45
C VAL A 103 -14.83 2.25 16.64
N ARG A 104 -15.99 2.04 17.21
CA ARG A 104 -16.15 1.11 18.34
C ARG A 104 -16.38 -0.32 17.87
N LYS A 105 -15.63 -1.29 18.45
CA LYS A 105 -15.79 -2.73 18.10
C LYS A 105 -17.22 -3.22 18.29
N GLY A 106 -17.93 -2.70 19.28
CA GLY A 106 -19.33 -3.04 19.57
C GLY A 106 -20.35 -2.62 18.52
N GLU A 107 -20.00 -1.72 17.60
CA GLU A 107 -20.89 -1.25 16.53
C GLU A 107 -20.84 -2.17 15.29
N GLY A 108 -19.97 -3.19 15.29
CA GLY A 108 -19.77 -4.12 14.19
C GLY A 108 -18.93 -3.58 13.04
N LEU A 109 -18.84 -4.34 11.95
CA LEU A 109 -17.93 -4.04 10.84
C LEU A 109 -18.46 -3.01 9.82
N ARG A 110 -19.78 -2.80 9.75
CA ARG A 110 -20.37 -1.85 8.78
C ARG A 110 -19.87 -0.42 8.97
N PRO A 111 -19.83 0.15 10.17
CA PRO A 111 -19.25 1.47 10.42
C PRO A 111 -17.77 1.54 10.05
N LEU A 112 -16.99 0.49 10.37
CA LEU A 112 -15.58 0.42 10.00
C LEU A 112 -15.38 0.50 8.48
N LEU A 113 -16.12 -0.30 7.70
CA LEU A 113 -16.04 -0.29 6.23
C LEU A 113 -16.43 1.07 5.64
N ALA A 114 -17.46 1.72 6.18
CA ALA A 114 -17.88 3.05 5.75
C ALA A 114 -16.80 4.11 6.04
N VAL A 115 -16.22 4.05 7.24
CA VAL A 115 -15.13 4.96 7.66
C VAL A 115 -13.89 4.73 6.82
N LEU A 116 -13.48 3.48 6.61
CA LEU A 116 -12.32 3.12 5.79
C LEU A 116 -12.46 3.66 4.36
N THR A 117 -13.62 3.44 3.75
CA THR A 117 -13.90 3.97 2.40
C THR A 117 -13.77 5.49 2.36
N ARG A 118 -14.34 6.19 3.33
CA ARG A 118 -14.27 7.67 3.43
C ARG A 118 -12.86 8.17 3.61
N VAL A 119 -12.10 7.55 4.50
CA VAL A 119 -10.72 7.94 4.82
C VAL A 119 -9.82 7.74 3.60
N LEU A 120 -9.94 6.61 2.91
CA LEU A 120 -9.18 6.33 1.69
C LEU A 120 -9.52 7.31 0.55
N GLN A 121 -10.79 7.71 0.40
CA GLN A 121 -11.20 8.73 -0.59
C GLN A 121 -10.63 10.12 -0.25
N GLY A 122 -10.58 10.48 1.03
CA GLY A 122 -9.99 11.73 1.51
C GLY A 122 -8.47 11.79 1.34
N SER A 123 -7.79 10.68 1.57
CA SER A 123 -6.34 10.55 1.42
C SER A 123 -5.88 10.65 -0.03
N GLY A 124 -6.69 10.19 -0.98
CA GLY A 124 -6.39 10.30 -2.42
C GLY A 124 -6.23 11.73 -2.93
N LYS A 125 -6.79 12.74 -2.25
CA LYS A 125 -6.64 14.16 -2.61
C LYS A 125 -5.36 14.81 -2.03
N LYS A 126 -4.79 14.26 -0.94
CA LYS A 126 -3.57 14.81 -0.31
C LYS A 126 -2.28 14.21 -0.89
N GLN A 127 -2.33 13.02 -1.47
CA GLN A 127 -1.14 12.27 -1.91
C GLN A 127 -0.51 12.74 -3.23
N ALA A 128 -1.06 13.75 -3.89
CA ALA A 128 -0.50 14.25 -5.16
C ALA A 128 0.80 15.09 -5.01
N ALA A 129 1.29 15.37 -3.80
CA ALA A 129 2.28 16.44 -3.61
C ALA A 129 3.68 16.02 -3.12
N VAL A 130 3.89 14.86 -2.50
CA VAL A 130 5.25 14.50 -2.01
C VAL A 130 5.59 13.05 -2.37
N ARG A 131 6.47 12.88 -3.34
CA ARG A 131 7.09 11.59 -3.65
C ARG A 131 8.02 11.19 -2.50
N ARG A 132 7.74 10.08 -1.85
CA ARG A 132 8.53 9.57 -0.71
C ARG A 132 9.94 9.13 -1.13
N PHE A 133 10.10 8.66 -2.36
CA PHE A 133 11.36 8.20 -2.91
C PHE A 133 11.75 9.04 -4.11
N PRO A 134 13.03 9.43 -4.24
CA PRO A 134 13.52 10.07 -5.43
C PRO A 134 13.32 9.16 -6.65
N ARG A 135 13.14 9.75 -7.81
CA ARG A 135 13.09 9.05 -9.09
C ARG A 135 14.17 9.60 -10.00
N PHE A 136 14.80 8.71 -10.71
CA PHE A 136 15.90 9.02 -11.63
C PHE A 136 15.39 8.81 -13.05
N PRO A 137 15.77 9.67 -14.01
CA PRO A 137 15.53 9.42 -15.42
C PRO A 137 16.10 8.05 -15.80
N ALA A 138 15.31 7.21 -16.43
CA ALA A 138 15.74 5.87 -16.82
C ALA A 138 14.92 5.37 -18.00
N GLN A 139 15.57 4.78 -18.99
CA GLN A 139 14.93 4.14 -20.13
C GLN A 139 15.07 2.62 -19.99
N LEU A 140 14.23 2.02 -19.15
CA LEU A 140 14.19 0.59 -18.91
C LEU A 140 13.03 -0.03 -19.70
N PRO A 141 13.25 -1.08 -20.47
CA PRO A 141 12.16 -1.85 -21.04
C PRO A 141 11.40 -2.53 -19.91
N PHE A 142 10.09 -2.46 -19.94
CA PHE A 142 9.23 -3.15 -18.99
C PHE A 142 7.95 -3.63 -19.64
N ALA A 143 7.37 -4.68 -19.07
CA ALA A 143 6.05 -5.16 -19.44
C ALA A 143 5.09 -5.02 -18.25
N VAL A 144 3.82 -4.86 -18.56
CA VAL A 144 2.73 -4.79 -17.58
C VAL A 144 1.77 -5.92 -17.87
N THR A 145 1.56 -6.80 -16.90
CA THR A 145 0.52 -7.82 -16.97
C THR A 145 -0.67 -7.38 -16.14
N VAL A 146 -1.83 -7.35 -16.75
CA VAL A 146 -3.11 -7.01 -16.13
C VAL A 146 -4.12 -8.13 -16.38
N ASP A 147 -4.83 -8.51 -15.31
CA ASP A 147 -5.94 -9.48 -15.44
C ASP A 147 -7.23 -8.70 -15.74
N ARG A 148 -7.86 -9.06 -16.88
CA ARG A 148 -9.14 -8.51 -17.32
C ARG A 148 -10.15 -9.64 -17.42
N ALA A 149 -10.93 -9.84 -16.38
CA ALA A 149 -11.99 -10.86 -16.33
C ALA A 149 -11.48 -12.30 -16.58
N GLY A 150 -10.27 -12.63 -16.07
CA GLY A 150 -9.66 -13.95 -16.24
C GLY A 150 -8.80 -14.09 -17.49
N GLU A 151 -8.67 -13.04 -18.30
CA GLU A 151 -7.77 -12.99 -19.45
C GLU A 151 -6.58 -12.09 -19.13
N LEU A 152 -5.36 -12.65 -19.20
CA LEU A 152 -4.12 -11.92 -18.93
C LEU A 152 -3.70 -11.15 -20.18
N ALA A 153 -3.72 -9.84 -20.11
CA ALA A 153 -3.18 -8.95 -21.13
C ALA A 153 -1.77 -8.49 -20.74
N MET A 154 -0.84 -8.55 -21.70
CA MET A 154 0.53 -8.05 -21.52
C MET A 154 0.75 -6.84 -22.42
N LEU A 155 1.17 -5.73 -21.80
CA LEU A 155 1.45 -4.46 -22.46
C LEU A 155 2.95 -4.17 -22.33
N GLN A 156 3.58 -3.75 -23.43
CA GLN A 156 5.00 -3.37 -23.44
C GLN A 156 5.16 -1.87 -23.23
N GLY A 157 6.23 -1.48 -22.55
CA GLY A 157 6.53 -0.08 -22.29
C GLY A 157 8.02 0.20 -22.12
N VAL A 158 8.33 1.49 -22.11
CA VAL A 158 9.68 2.00 -21.80
C VAL A 158 9.53 3.03 -20.68
N SER A 159 10.37 2.92 -19.65
CA SER A 159 10.34 3.86 -18.55
C SER A 159 10.83 5.25 -18.93
N THR A 160 10.30 6.25 -18.27
CA THR A 160 10.80 7.63 -18.28
C THR A 160 11.56 7.96 -16.99
N ASP A 161 11.18 7.31 -15.91
CA ASP A 161 11.80 7.44 -14.59
C ASP A 161 11.63 6.15 -13.78
N PHE A 162 12.58 5.91 -12.87
CA PHE A 162 12.59 4.77 -11.96
C PHE A 162 13.03 5.20 -10.56
N GLY A 163 12.47 4.60 -9.51
CA GLY A 163 12.85 4.85 -8.13
C GLY A 163 12.40 3.73 -7.21
N GLU A 164 12.80 3.77 -5.93
CA GLU A 164 12.49 2.71 -4.95
C GLU A 164 10.98 2.50 -4.74
N GLY A 165 10.16 3.51 -4.96
CA GLY A 165 8.70 3.43 -4.78
C GLY A 165 7.92 3.22 -6.07
N GLY A 166 8.56 3.07 -7.23
CA GLY A 166 7.81 2.88 -8.47
C GLY A 166 8.50 3.32 -9.74
N ILE A 167 7.79 3.21 -10.86
CA ILE A 167 8.27 3.50 -12.20
C ILE A 167 7.27 4.40 -12.94
N GLY A 168 7.77 5.34 -13.72
CA GLY A 168 7.00 6.06 -14.73
C GLY A 168 7.39 5.59 -16.12
N GLY A 169 6.45 5.60 -17.07
CA GLY A 169 6.79 5.15 -18.41
C GLY A 169 5.67 5.34 -19.43
N ILE A 170 6.04 5.07 -20.66
CA ILE A 170 5.14 5.14 -21.82
C ILE A 170 4.70 3.73 -22.18
N ILE A 171 3.39 3.52 -22.27
CA ILE A 171 2.78 2.24 -22.64
C ILE A 171 1.72 2.48 -23.70
N ASP A 172 1.68 1.62 -24.69
CA ASP A 172 0.57 1.60 -25.66
C ASP A 172 -0.51 0.61 -25.18
N GLY A 173 -1.42 1.13 -24.38
CA GLY A 173 -2.48 0.34 -23.76
C GLY A 173 -3.46 1.20 -22.99
N ASP A 174 -4.52 0.58 -22.49
CA ASP A 174 -5.58 1.24 -21.74
C ASP A 174 -5.64 0.71 -20.31
N LEU A 175 -4.81 1.32 -19.43
CA LEU A 175 -4.85 1.05 -17.99
C LEU A 175 -5.56 2.21 -17.28
N LYS A 176 -6.30 1.89 -16.21
CA LYS A 176 -7.02 2.88 -15.41
C LYS A 176 -6.28 3.16 -14.10
N PRO A 177 -6.23 4.40 -13.64
CA PRO A 177 -5.76 4.70 -12.29
C PRO A 177 -6.52 3.87 -11.25
N GLY A 178 -5.76 3.25 -10.34
CA GLY A 178 -6.29 2.32 -9.35
C GLY A 178 -6.15 0.84 -9.72
N GLU A 179 -5.93 0.48 -10.98
CA GLU A 179 -5.70 -0.90 -11.38
C GLU A 179 -4.40 -1.45 -10.78
N TYR A 180 -4.43 -2.71 -10.39
CA TYR A 180 -3.27 -3.46 -9.92
C TYR A 180 -2.72 -4.31 -11.04
N VAL A 181 -1.41 -4.30 -11.16
CA VAL A 181 -0.68 -4.94 -12.27
C VAL A 181 0.57 -5.64 -11.74
N LEU A 182 1.03 -6.62 -12.48
CA LEU A 182 2.38 -7.17 -12.32
C LEU A 182 3.28 -6.49 -13.34
N LEU A 183 4.39 -5.93 -12.87
CA LEU A 183 5.42 -5.37 -13.74
C LEU A 183 6.52 -6.40 -13.95
N MET A 184 7.09 -6.42 -15.14
CA MET A 184 8.31 -7.16 -15.46
C MET A 184 9.32 -6.17 -16.02
N ILE A 185 10.36 -5.86 -15.22
CA ILE A 185 11.37 -4.85 -15.56
C ILE A 185 12.69 -5.58 -15.84
N SER A 186 13.21 -5.41 -17.06
CA SER A 186 14.44 -6.04 -17.50
C SER A 186 15.53 -4.99 -17.65
N ASP A 187 16.71 -5.26 -17.09
CA ASP A 187 17.89 -4.43 -17.24
C ASP A 187 19.15 -5.29 -17.19
N SER A 188 20.13 -4.99 -18.06
CA SER A 188 21.41 -5.71 -18.10
C SER A 188 22.26 -5.57 -16.84
N ARG A 189 21.97 -4.59 -16.01
CA ARG A 189 22.62 -4.33 -14.72
C ARG A 189 22.06 -5.19 -13.58
N LEU A 190 20.93 -5.83 -13.78
CA LEU A 190 20.31 -6.75 -12.83
C LEU A 190 20.76 -8.18 -13.10
N GLN A 191 20.92 -8.97 -12.04
CA GLN A 191 21.18 -10.41 -12.16
C GLN A 191 19.90 -11.19 -12.51
N THR A 192 18.75 -10.66 -12.07
CA THR A 192 17.42 -11.23 -12.26
C THR A 192 16.46 -10.14 -12.74
N GLN A 193 15.42 -10.54 -13.43
CA GLN A 193 14.32 -9.67 -13.78
C GLN A 193 13.56 -9.24 -12.50
N LEU A 194 13.20 -7.96 -12.40
CA LEU A 194 12.33 -7.46 -11.32
C LEU A 194 10.87 -7.67 -11.70
N GLU A 195 10.10 -8.25 -10.77
CA GLU A 195 8.66 -8.53 -10.98
C GLU A 195 7.77 -7.92 -9.88
N PRO A 196 7.91 -6.62 -9.55
CA PRO A 196 7.13 -6.02 -8.50
C PRO A 196 5.66 -5.92 -8.87
N ARG A 197 4.80 -6.16 -7.88
CA ARG A 197 3.39 -5.77 -7.97
C ARG A 197 3.28 -4.25 -7.87
N ALA A 198 2.40 -3.66 -8.68
CA ALA A 198 2.25 -2.22 -8.73
C ALA A 198 0.79 -1.80 -8.91
N GLN A 199 0.51 -0.56 -8.50
CA GLN A 199 -0.76 0.09 -8.75
C GLN A 199 -0.56 1.24 -9.74
N VAL A 200 -1.44 1.33 -10.73
CA VAL A 200 -1.51 2.49 -11.64
C VAL A 200 -1.96 3.70 -10.84
N ARG A 201 -1.11 4.72 -10.70
CA ARG A 201 -1.39 5.93 -9.90
C ARG A 201 -1.91 7.08 -10.72
N TYR A 202 -1.43 7.21 -11.92
CA TYR A 202 -1.93 8.22 -12.87
C TYR A 202 -1.78 7.74 -14.30
N ARG A 203 -2.58 8.35 -15.17
CA ARG A 203 -2.49 8.25 -16.62
C ARG A 203 -2.62 9.65 -17.20
N LYS A 204 -1.74 9.98 -18.12
CA LYS A 204 -1.85 11.15 -18.97
C LYS A 204 -1.43 10.76 -20.39
N ASP A 205 -2.40 10.63 -21.30
CA ASP A 205 -2.24 10.07 -22.64
C ASP A 205 -1.66 8.64 -22.58
N LYS A 206 -0.45 8.41 -23.11
CA LYS A 206 0.30 7.15 -23.03
C LYS A 206 1.29 7.11 -21.87
N ASN A 207 1.38 8.17 -21.08
CA ASN A 207 2.25 8.21 -19.90
C ASN A 207 1.52 7.68 -18.68
N TYR A 208 2.15 6.73 -17.99
CA TYR A 208 1.64 6.08 -16.80
C TYR A 208 2.62 6.22 -15.65
N GLY A 209 2.09 6.29 -14.45
CA GLY A 209 2.87 6.17 -13.23
C GLY A 209 2.40 4.96 -12.43
N PHE A 210 3.35 4.11 -12.07
CA PHE A 210 3.14 2.92 -11.27
C PHE A 210 3.81 3.09 -9.92
N GLU A 211 3.15 2.66 -8.88
CA GLU A 211 3.70 2.61 -7.55
C GLU A 211 3.77 1.15 -7.08
N PHE A 212 4.97 0.75 -6.64
CA PHE A 212 5.20 -0.60 -6.14
C PHE A 212 4.50 -0.81 -4.81
N PHE A 213 3.93 -1.98 -4.62
CA PHE A 213 3.36 -2.42 -3.35
C PHE A 213 3.73 -3.89 -3.11
N ASP A 214 3.73 -4.32 -1.85
CA ASP A 214 4.06 -5.70 -1.43
C ASP A 214 5.37 -6.23 -2.05
N VAL A 215 6.40 -5.38 -2.06
CA VAL A 215 7.73 -5.72 -2.56
C VAL A 215 8.44 -6.54 -1.48
N SER A 216 8.88 -7.75 -1.81
CA SER A 216 9.63 -8.60 -0.90
C SER A 216 10.98 -7.97 -0.51
N PRO A 217 11.60 -8.36 0.63
CA PRO A 217 12.91 -7.84 1.01
C PRO A 217 13.99 -8.05 -0.05
N MET A 218 13.93 -9.15 -0.81
CA MET A 218 14.87 -9.45 -1.89
C MET A 218 14.65 -8.51 -3.08
N GLU A 219 13.43 -8.36 -3.54
CA GLU A 219 13.10 -7.41 -4.60
C GLU A 219 13.44 -5.96 -4.22
N GLN A 220 13.27 -5.60 -2.94
CA GLN A 220 13.65 -4.28 -2.42
C GLN A 220 15.16 -4.04 -2.51
N ALA A 221 15.96 -5.07 -2.23
CA ALA A 221 17.42 -4.99 -2.38
C ALA A 221 17.80 -4.78 -3.85
N ASP A 222 17.17 -5.51 -4.78
CA ASP A 222 17.41 -5.40 -6.22
C ASP A 222 16.98 -4.02 -6.76
N VAL A 223 15.82 -3.52 -6.32
CA VAL A 223 15.33 -2.16 -6.66
C VAL A 223 16.33 -1.08 -6.18
N ARG A 224 16.81 -1.19 -4.93
CA ARG A 224 17.82 -0.25 -4.39
C ARG A 224 19.13 -0.33 -5.15
N GLN A 225 19.57 -1.54 -5.50
CA GLN A 225 20.78 -1.74 -6.28
C GLN A 225 20.67 -1.06 -7.66
N LEU A 226 19.52 -1.21 -8.34
CA LEU A 226 19.29 -0.56 -9.62
C LEU A 226 19.24 0.97 -9.46
N CYS A 227 18.56 1.50 -8.46
CA CYS A 227 18.55 2.94 -8.16
C CYS A 227 19.95 3.48 -7.91
N GLY A 228 20.79 2.77 -7.13
CA GLY A 228 22.16 3.17 -6.86
C GLY A 228 23.03 3.25 -8.12
N ARG A 229 22.83 2.35 -9.08
CA ARG A 229 23.53 2.37 -10.37
C ARG A 229 23.06 3.51 -11.28
N LEU A 230 21.74 3.75 -11.32
CA LEU A 230 21.17 4.88 -12.08
C LEU A 230 21.58 6.26 -11.55
N MET A 231 21.94 6.35 -10.26
CA MET A 231 22.47 7.58 -9.67
C MET A 231 23.94 7.87 -10.07
N SER A 232 24.67 6.86 -10.55
CA SER A 232 26.11 6.95 -10.84
C SER A 232 26.41 7.20 -12.32
N GLU A 233 25.37 7.22 -13.15
CA GLU A 233 25.40 7.56 -14.58
C GLU A 233 25.00 9.03 -14.81
#